data_e7b2fb0687d1ce87bf4808aa8f50d1ac
#
_entry.id   e7b2fb0687d1ce87bf4808aa8f50d1ac
#
_cell.length_a   1.000
_cell.length_b   1.000
_cell.length_c   1.000
_cell.angle_alpha   90.00
_cell.angle_beta   90.00
_cell.angle_gamma   90.00
#
_symmetry.space_group_name_H-M   'P 1'
#
loop_
_entity.id
_entity.type
_entity.pdbx_description
1 polymer ?
#
loop_
_entity_poly.entity_id
_entity_poly.type
_entity_poly.pdbx_seq_one_letter_code
_entity_poly.pdbx_strand_id
1 'polypeptide(L)'
;MKTRINNIISASFIFLVMMCMAACTDDNVSGLQLSGDCTIEALTLDDYEGKVDFNSRTVTVNLPESYDTMAMTVTELRLSEGASANVQKGQTVNMEGAQNIHVTNGDLFLDWKLVAKRDEAKIYSFIVNEVYNGIIDQSAKTITVYVPGGVDITALVPSVEFSEGAVCQPLSGVAQDFTNPVVYTVTNGTAQAQYTVNVFAIDKPRAVFVGNVPTMNELDPEAKEACSWMLANVEKSLYASFADIQMETVDLSECKVIWWHFHYDGGVDGHDQFVTKAPYAIDAKNQLRTYYENGGAFFLTRYATNLPSFIGVTGDDEWTTPNNCWGQNEADAELCGGPWDFKMYAGQTGHPLWQGLVAGDDPNAVYTTDAGYHITNSTAQYHIGTDWGGYDNHAAWEARTGGKILGVGGDGSVVAWEYPAHDGKGGIVCIGSGCYDWYSYTFEAGYTEKFHKNVSIITQNAFNYLTK
;
A
#
# COMPACT_ATOMS: atom_id res chain seq x y z
N MET A 1 19.71 64.02 7.24
CA MET A 1 19.26 63.51 5.91
C MET A 1 18.23 62.38 6.02
N LYS A 2 18.31 61.48 7.01
CA LYS A 2 17.33 60.38 7.22
C LYS A 2 15.93 60.84 7.65
N THR A 3 15.79 61.89 8.41
CA THR A 3 14.48 62.40 8.93
C THR A 3 13.61 63.04 7.86
N ARG A 4 14.19 63.64 6.80
CA ARG A 4 13.43 64.21 5.69
C ARG A 4 12.88 63.21 4.69
N ILE A 5 13.55 62.03 4.54
CA ILE A 5 13.13 60.94 3.64
C ILE A 5 11.92 60.23 4.23
N ASN A 6 11.88 59.98 5.55
CA ASN A 6 10.77 59.32 6.20
C ASN A 6 9.45 60.15 6.15
N ASN A 7 9.56 61.49 6.22
CA ASN A 7 8.38 62.36 6.13
C ASN A 7 7.82 62.42 4.69
N ILE A 8 8.67 62.30 3.67
CA ILE A 8 8.22 62.28 2.26
C ILE A 8 7.53 60.92 1.96
N ILE A 9 8.06 59.81 2.47
CA ILE A 9 7.45 58.47 2.29
C ILE A 9 6.11 58.37 3.02
N SER A 10 6.01 58.90 4.26
CA SER A 10 4.73 58.96 4.99
C SER A 10 3.69 59.85 4.30
N ALA A 11 4.08 61.02 3.78
CA ALA A 11 3.18 61.90 3.04
C ALA A 11 2.71 61.28 1.72
N SER A 12 3.58 60.57 1.00
CA SER A 12 3.23 59.85 -0.22
C SER A 12 2.29 58.69 0.02
N PHE A 13 2.47 57.97 1.14
CA PHE A 13 1.58 56.86 1.51
C PHE A 13 0.19 57.35 1.93
N ILE A 14 0.11 58.44 2.69
CA ILE A 14 -1.17 59.08 3.07
C ILE A 14 -1.88 59.64 1.84
N PHE A 15 -1.15 60.23 0.87
CA PHE A 15 -1.73 60.72 -0.37
C PHE A 15 -2.22 59.60 -1.29
N LEU A 16 -1.51 58.45 -1.32
CA LEU A 16 -1.92 57.26 -2.06
C LEU A 16 -3.17 56.61 -1.45
N VAL A 17 -3.25 56.55 -0.11
CA VAL A 17 -4.44 56.05 0.60
C VAL A 17 -5.63 57.00 0.43
N MET A 18 -5.42 58.33 0.44
CA MET A 18 -6.49 59.29 0.12
C MET A 18 -6.93 59.23 -1.35
N MET A 19 -6.01 58.97 -2.30
CA MET A 19 -6.40 58.78 -3.70
C MET A 19 -7.19 57.50 -3.91
N CYS A 20 -6.87 56.42 -3.18
CA CYS A 20 -7.67 55.19 -3.21
C CYS A 20 -9.07 55.36 -2.59
N MET A 21 -9.23 56.25 -1.60
CA MET A 21 -10.54 56.55 -1.01
C MET A 21 -11.36 57.54 -1.87
N ALA A 22 -10.72 58.40 -2.69
CA ALA A 22 -11.43 59.25 -3.61
C ALA A 22 -11.83 58.58 -4.93
N ALA A 23 -11.25 57.41 -5.23
CA ALA A 23 -11.64 56.61 -6.40
C ALA A 23 -12.87 55.72 -6.17
N CYS A 24 -13.42 55.72 -4.95
CA CYS A 24 -14.64 54.97 -4.61
C CYS A 24 -15.90 55.86 -4.52
N THR A 25 -15.89 57.07 -5.09
CA THR A 25 -17.08 57.91 -5.23
C THR A 25 -17.46 58.06 -6.69
N ASP A 26 -17.48 56.99 -7.42
CA ASP A 26 -18.23 56.94 -8.67
C ASP A 26 -19.65 56.47 -8.34
N ASP A 27 -20.65 57.35 -8.62
CA ASP A 27 -22.07 57.05 -8.47
C ASP A 27 -22.59 55.97 -9.46
N ASN A 28 -21.74 55.08 -9.90
CA ASN A 28 -22.11 53.82 -10.49
C ASN A 28 -22.42 52.84 -9.35
N VAL A 29 -23.54 53.02 -8.70
CA VAL A 29 -24.16 51.98 -7.91
C VAL A 29 -24.43 50.85 -8.90
N SER A 30 -23.55 49.86 -8.95
CA SER A 30 -23.85 48.62 -9.61
C SER A 30 -25.17 48.16 -8.97
N GLY A 31 -26.19 47.87 -9.75
CA GLY A 31 -27.46 47.40 -9.23
C GLY A 31 -27.34 46.02 -8.54
N LEU A 32 -26.11 45.59 -8.23
CA LEU A 32 -25.77 44.33 -7.58
C LEU A 32 -26.18 44.38 -6.10
N GLN A 33 -26.96 43.43 -5.72
CA GLN A 33 -27.35 43.17 -4.32
C GLN A 33 -26.30 42.25 -3.67
N LEU A 34 -25.29 42.88 -3.06
CA LEU A 34 -24.15 42.21 -2.42
C LEU A 34 -24.30 42.14 -0.89
N SER A 35 -25.51 42.24 -0.37
CA SER A 35 -25.81 42.12 1.06
C SER A 35 -26.57 40.85 1.34
N GLY A 36 -26.08 40.08 2.29
CA GLY A 36 -26.70 38.82 2.71
C GLY A 36 -25.67 37.66 2.77
N ASP A 37 -26.06 36.61 3.44
CA ASP A 37 -25.25 35.39 3.56
C ASP A 37 -25.80 34.29 2.65
N CYS A 38 -24.93 33.43 2.14
CA CYS A 38 -25.28 32.26 1.33
C CYS A 38 -24.96 30.96 2.12
N THR A 39 -25.47 30.84 3.34
CA THR A 39 -25.13 29.72 4.24
C THR A 39 -26.28 28.71 4.36
N ILE A 40 -25.90 27.43 4.52
CA ILE A 40 -26.79 26.38 4.97
C ILE A 40 -26.69 26.31 6.48
N GLU A 41 -27.79 26.59 7.19
CA GLU A 41 -27.85 26.53 8.65
C GLU A 41 -28.24 25.15 9.15
N ALA A 42 -29.12 24.46 8.43
CA ALA A 42 -29.49 23.08 8.69
C ALA A 42 -29.94 22.38 7.41
N LEU A 43 -29.64 21.09 7.32
CA LEU A 43 -30.14 20.20 6.27
C LEU A 43 -30.34 18.81 6.87
N THR A 44 -31.48 18.20 6.59
CA THR A 44 -31.82 16.83 7.01
C THR A 44 -32.23 16.03 5.78
N LEU A 45 -31.64 14.84 5.63
CA LEU A 45 -32.05 13.86 4.61
C LEU A 45 -32.80 12.72 5.29
N ASP A 46 -34.03 12.46 4.85
CA ASP A 46 -34.96 11.55 5.49
C ASP A 46 -35.08 11.88 7.00
N ASP A 47 -34.55 11.02 7.88
CA ASP A 47 -34.54 11.22 9.34
C ASP A 47 -33.13 11.57 9.88
N TYR A 48 -32.13 11.81 8.99
CA TYR A 48 -30.74 11.99 9.38
C TYR A 48 -30.32 13.46 9.25
N GLU A 49 -29.99 14.07 10.38
CA GLU A 49 -29.54 15.46 10.46
C GLU A 49 -28.11 15.59 9.93
N GLY A 50 -27.87 16.56 9.06
CA GLY A 50 -26.57 16.89 8.51
C GLY A 50 -25.75 17.78 9.44
N LYS A 51 -24.48 17.40 9.67
CA LYS A 51 -23.49 18.25 10.34
C LYS A 51 -22.97 19.30 9.37
N VAL A 52 -23.24 20.57 9.65
CA VAL A 52 -22.79 21.70 8.83
C VAL A 52 -21.40 22.15 9.27
N ASP A 53 -20.43 22.16 8.35
CA ASP A 53 -19.11 22.78 8.52
C ASP A 53 -19.01 24.01 7.62
N PHE A 54 -19.05 25.18 8.24
CA PHE A 54 -18.98 26.46 7.55
C PHE A 54 -17.61 26.75 6.92
N ASN A 55 -16.51 26.19 7.48
CA ASN A 55 -15.18 26.45 6.99
C ASN A 55 -14.92 25.73 5.65
N SER A 56 -15.28 24.47 5.60
CA SER A 56 -15.18 23.65 4.38
C SER A 56 -16.38 23.77 3.46
N ARG A 57 -17.46 24.44 3.91
CA ARG A 57 -18.75 24.53 3.23
C ARG A 57 -19.29 23.13 2.87
N THR A 58 -19.28 22.25 3.86
CA THR A 58 -19.69 20.85 3.69
C THR A 58 -20.80 20.52 4.69
N VAL A 59 -21.85 19.87 4.20
CA VAL A 59 -22.86 19.23 5.04
C VAL A 59 -22.64 17.73 4.96
N THR A 60 -22.33 17.09 6.09
CA THR A 60 -22.11 15.66 6.18
C THR A 60 -23.30 15.00 6.90
N VAL A 61 -23.98 14.09 6.22
CA VAL A 61 -25.06 13.27 6.78
C VAL A 61 -24.51 11.87 7.07
N ASN A 62 -24.52 11.46 8.34
CA ASN A 62 -24.12 10.12 8.75
C ASN A 62 -25.29 9.16 8.66
N LEU A 63 -25.07 8.00 8.04
CA LEU A 63 -26.09 7.01 7.74
C LEU A 63 -25.67 5.63 8.25
N PRO A 64 -26.62 4.74 8.59
CA PRO A 64 -26.32 3.32 8.81
C PRO A 64 -25.61 2.68 7.59
N GLU A 65 -24.75 1.68 7.84
CA GLU A 65 -23.93 1.04 6.79
C GLU A 65 -24.76 0.51 5.60
N SER A 66 -25.95 0.00 5.86
CA SER A 66 -26.85 -0.60 4.85
C SER A 66 -27.93 0.35 4.31
N TYR A 67 -27.87 1.67 4.64
CA TYR A 67 -28.91 2.60 4.21
C TYR A 67 -28.85 2.83 2.69
N ASP A 68 -30.05 2.83 2.06
CA ASP A 68 -30.14 3.14 0.61
C ASP A 68 -29.98 4.65 0.39
N THR A 69 -28.97 5.01 -0.39
CA THR A 69 -28.60 6.40 -0.69
C THR A 69 -29.05 6.87 -2.07
N MET A 70 -29.68 6.00 -2.88
CA MET A 70 -30.04 6.34 -4.26
C MET A 70 -31.14 7.39 -4.35
N ALA A 71 -32.02 7.49 -3.35
CA ALA A 71 -33.18 8.37 -3.40
C ALA A 71 -33.59 8.90 -2.00
N MET A 72 -32.74 9.77 -1.44
CA MET A 72 -32.98 10.38 -0.13
C MET A 72 -33.77 11.69 -0.27
N THR A 73 -34.73 11.92 0.64
CA THR A 73 -35.60 13.10 0.63
C THR A 73 -35.02 14.20 1.52
N VAL A 74 -34.95 15.41 1.03
CA VAL A 74 -34.60 16.60 1.85
C VAL A 74 -35.83 16.92 2.73
N THR A 75 -35.77 16.53 4.00
CA THR A 75 -36.90 16.74 4.95
C THR A 75 -36.79 18.07 5.67
N GLU A 76 -35.60 18.62 5.82
CA GLU A 76 -35.31 19.96 6.30
C GLU A 76 -34.24 20.63 5.45
N LEU A 77 -34.43 21.90 5.13
CA LEU A 77 -33.41 22.80 4.59
C LEU A 77 -33.69 24.18 5.16
N ARG A 78 -32.70 24.68 5.94
CA ARG A 78 -32.76 26.02 6.49
C ARG A 78 -31.51 26.77 5.99
N LEU A 79 -31.75 27.88 5.34
CA LEU A 79 -30.74 28.78 4.76
C LEU A 79 -30.72 30.09 5.54
N SER A 80 -29.65 30.86 5.38
CA SER A 80 -29.58 32.25 5.82
C SER A 80 -30.72 33.06 5.25
N GLU A 81 -31.12 34.13 5.95
CA GLU A 81 -32.26 34.99 5.59
C GLU A 81 -32.12 35.55 4.16
N GLY A 82 -33.13 35.41 3.35
CA GLY A 82 -33.17 35.84 1.95
C GLY A 82 -32.47 34.93 0.96
N ALA A 83 -31.79 33.88 1.42
CA ALA A 83 -31.10 32.96 0.52
C ALA A 83 -32.05 31.92 -0.11
N SER A 84 -31.66 31.38 -1.27
CA SER A 84 -32.31 30.30 -1.98
C SER A 84 -31.26 29.28 -2.44
N ALA A 85 -31.68 28.03 -2.69
CA ALA A 85 -30.77 26.97 -3.17
C ALA A 85 -31.38 26.22 -4.35
N ASN A 86 -30.50 25.53 -5.10
CA ASN A 86 -30.90 24.61 -6.18
C ASN A 86 -31.54 23.32 -5.68
N VAL A 87 -31.53 23.08 -4.37
CA VAL A 87 -32.17 21.96 -3.69
C VAL A 87 -33.27 22.53 -2.79
N GLN A 88 -34.42 21.83 -2.67
CA GLN A 88 -35.56 22.28 -1.88
C GLN A 88 -36.06 21.18 -0.95
N LYS A 89 -36.72 21.58 0.14
CA LYS A 89 -37.45 20.64 1.02
C LYS A 89 -38.50 19.85 0.22
N GLY A 90 -38.52 18.55 0.41
CA GLY A 90 -39.36 17.59 -0.30
C GLY A 90 -38.74 17.06 -1.59
N GLN A 91 -37.61 17.57 -2.02
CA GLN A 91 -36.87 17.08 -3.19
C GLN A 91 -36.12 15.80 -2.85
N THR A 92 -36.07 14.85 -3.80
CA THR A 92 -35.26 13.66 -3.70
C THR A 92 -33.87 13.91 -4.32
N VAL A 93 -32.84 13.46 -3.63
CA VAL A 93 -31.42 13.56 -4.06
C VAL A 93 -30.76 12.18 -4.05
N ASN A 94 -29.89 11.91 -5.03
CA ASN A 94 -29.07 10.70 -5.06
C ASN A 94 -27.75 11.00 -4.32
N MET A 95 -27.49 10.26 -3.24
CA MET A 95 -26.34 10.43 -2.36
C MET A 95 -25.31 9.29 -2.51
N GLU A 96 -25.30 8.57 -3.64
CA GLU A 96 -24.19 7.65 -3.95
C GLU A 96 -22.87 8.38 -4.18
N GLY A 97 -22.95 9.67 -4.49
CA GLY A 97 -21.82 10.59 -4.59
C GLY A 97 -22.13 11.93 -3.95
N ALA A 98 -21.12 12.74 -3.73
CA ALA A 98 -21.29 14.09 -3.20
C ALA A 98 -22.15 14.94 -4.15
N GLN A 99 -23.08 15.72 -3.59
CA GLN A 99 -23.91 16.65 -4.33
C GLN A 99 -23.43 18.09 -4.09
N ASN A 100 -23.52 18.92 -5.14
CA ASN A 100 -23.25 20.34 -5.04
C ASN A 100 -24.56 21.12 -4.80
N ILE A 101 -24.63 21.86 -3.69
CA ILE A 101 -25.74 22.75 -3.38
C ILE A 101 -25.30 24.18 -3.64
N HIS A 102 -25.87 24.77 -4.68
CA HIS A 102 -25.64 26.16 -5.04
C HIS A 102 -26.62 27.05 -4.27
N VAL A 103 -26.10 27.86 -3.33
CA VAL A 103 -26.88 28.78 -2.52
C VAL A 103 -26.66 30.20 -3.00
N THR A 104 -27.75 30.93 -3.26
CA THR A 104 -27.73 32.32 -3.76
C THR A 104 -28.48 33.25 -2.81
N ASN A 105 -28.02 34.51 -2.70
CA ASN A 105 -28.70 35.57 -1.98
C ASN A 105 -28.42 36.93 -2.70
N GLY A 106 -29.42 37.46 -3.41
CA GLY A 106 -29.20 38.53 -4.35
C GLY A 106 -28.22 38.12 -5.46
N ASP A 107 -27.14 38.89 -5.62
CA ASP A 107 -26.08 38.59 -6.59
C ASP A 107 -24.90 37.80 -5.99
N LEU A 108 -25.01 37.37 -4.72
CA LEU A 108 -24.03 36.56 -4.06
C LEU A 108 -24.39 35.07 -4.22
N PHE A 109 -23.37 34.23 -4.28
CA PHE A 109 -23.55 32.79 -4.23
C PHE A 109 -22.39 32.06 -3.53
N LEU A 110 -22.67 30.90 -2.97
CA LEU A 110 -21.68 29.95 -2.45
C LEU A 110 -22.10 28.54 -2.85
N ASP A 111 -21.10 27.74 -3.22
CA ASP A 111 -21.28 26.32 -3.45
C ASP A 111 -20.94 25.53 -2.17
N TRP A 112 -21.87 24.69 -1.78
CA TRP A 112 -21.79 23.79 -0.64
C TRP A 112 -21.74 22.34 -1.11
N LYS A 113 -20.95 21.53 -0.44
CA LYS A 113 -20.85 20.10 -0.72
C LYS A 113 -21.73 19.33 0.26
N LEU A 114 -22.70 18.55 -0.24
CA LEU A 114 -23.49 17.61 0.56
C LEU A 114 -22.90 16.21 0.38
N VAL A 115 -22.55 15.56 1.50
CA VAL A 115 -21.88 14.25 1.53
C VAL A 115 -22.66 13.32 2.45
N ALA A 116 -23.01 12.14 1.97
CA ALA A 116 -23.46 11.04 2.81
C ALA A 116 -22.25 10.21 3.26
N LYS A 117 -22.12 10.00 4.56
CA LYS A 117 -21.07 9.16 5.17
C LYS A 117 -21.78 8.00 5.88
N ARG A 118 -21.39 6.78 5.57
CA ARG A 118 -21.96 5.62 6.27
C ARG A 118 -21.21 5.38 7.57
N ASP A 119 -21.94 5.14 8.65
CA ASP A 119 -21.34 4.70 9.90
C ASP A 119 -20.73 3.31 9.66
N GLU A 120 -19.43 3.20 9.74
CA GLU A 120 -18.71 1.93 9.65
C GLU A 120 -18.13 1.58 11.01
N ALA A 121 -18.20 0.30 11.39
CA ALA A 121 -17.57 -0.25 12.58
C ALA A 121 -16.62 -1.37 12.18
N LYS A 122 -15.46 -1.00 11.61
CA LYS A 122 -14.45 -1.94 11.10
C LYS A 122 -13.09 -1.72 11.76
N ILE A 123 -12.34 -2.79 11.93
CA ILE A 123 -10.90 -2.75 12.22
C ILE A 123 -10.16 -2.95 10.89
N TYR A 124 -9.25 -2.05 10.54
CA TYR A 124 -8.46 -2.10 9.30
C TYR A 124 -7.06 -2.62 9.53
N SER A 125 -6.47 -2.34 10.71
CA SER A 125 -5.15 -2.81 11.10
C SER A 125 -5.16 -3.20 12.57
N PHE A 126 -4.44 -4.28 12.89
CA PHE A 126 -4.24 -4.77 14.24
C PHE A 126 -2.80 -5.27 14.36
N ILE A 127 -1.95 -4.53 15.06
CA ILE A 127 -0.53 -4.84 15.19
C ILE A 127 -0.19 -4.96 16.66
N VAL A 128 0.45 -6.06 17.04
CA VAL A 128 0.83 -6.33 18.43
C VAL A 128 2.31 -6.01 18.62
N ASN A 129 2.63 -5.28 19.69
CA ASN A 129 3.99 -4.86 20.03
C ASN A 129 4.74 -4.19 18.85
N GLU A 130 4.02 -3.48 17.98
CA GLU A 130 4.55 -2.78 16.78
C GLU A 130 5.23 -3.71 15.75
N VAL A 131 5.12 -5.02 15.90
CA VAL A 131 5.84 -6.03 15.09
C VAL A 131 4.92 -7.08 14.48
N TYR A 132 3.93 -7.58 15.24
CA TYR A 132 3.16 -8.75 14.84
C TYR A 132 1.82 -8.33 14.27
N ASN A 133 1.67 -8.43 12.95
CA ASN A 133 0.45 -8.07 12.25
C ASN A 133 -0.64 -9.14 12.40
N GLY A 134 -1.87 -8.70 12.60
CA GLY A 134 -3.04 -9.57 12.67
C GLY A 134 -3.68 -9.80 11.30
N ILE A 135 -4.01 -11.04 11.00
CA ILE A 135 -4.83 -11.43 9.85
C ILE A 135 -6.28 -11.14 10.20
N ILE A 136 -6.91 -10.21 9.48
CA ILE A 136 -8.26 -9.76 9.77
C ILE A 136 -9.25 -10.41 8.81
N ASP A 137 -10.17 -11.23 9.32
CA ASP A 137 -11.34 -11.70 8.57
C ASP A 137 -12.52 -10.78 8.87
N GLN A 138 -12.85 -9.91 7.91
CA GLN A 138 -13.95 -8.95 8.02
C GLN A 138 -15.31 -9.61 8.05
N SER A 139 -15.47 -10.78 7.47
CA SER A 139 -16.74 -11.52 7.41
C SER A 139 -17.01 -12.30 8.69
N ALA A 140 -16.00 -13.02 9.18
CA ALA A 140 -16.07 -13.77 10.44
C ALA A 140 -15.91 -12.88 11.68
N LYS A 141 -15.44 -11.63 11.50
CA LYS A 141 -15.07 -10.73 12.60
C LYS A 141 -14.06 -11.35 13.55
N THR A 142 -13.03 -11.98 12.98
CA THR A 142 -11.92 -12.56 13.72
C THR A 142 -10.61 -11.90 13.33
N ILE A 143 -9.68 -11.84 14.28
CA ILE A 143 -8.31 -11.38 14.06
C ILE A 143 -7.40 -12.46 14.62
N THR A 144 -6.46 -12.93 13.79
CA THR A 144 -5.48 -13.96 14.18
C THR A 144 -4.09 -13.37 14.12
N VAL A 145 -3.35 -13.42 15.23
CA VAL A 145 -1.96 -12.96 15.33
C VAL A 145 -1.06 -14.16 15.62
N TYR A 146 0.02 -14.29 14.88
CA TYR A 146 1.06 -15.28 15.16
C TYR A 146 2.30 -14.60 15.73
N VAL A 147 2.83 -15.12 16.81
CA VAL A 147 4.05 -14.64 17.47
C VAL A 147 5.02 -15.80 17.69
N PRO A 148 6.35 -15.56 17.77
CA PRO A 148 7.31 -16.61 18.15
C PRO A 148 6.98 -17.24 19.52
N GLY A 149 7.26 -18.52 19.70
CA GLY A 149 6.93 -19.28 20.92
C GLY A 149 7.53 -18.75 22.22
N GLY A 150 8.59 -17.95 22.13
CA GLY A 150 9.19 -17.29 23.32
C GLY A 150 8.56 -15.96 23.72
N VAL A 151 7.57 -15.47 23.01
CA VAL A 151 6.91 -14.19 23.29
C VAL A 151 5.90 -14.36 24.42
N ASP A 152 5.98 -13.50 25.45
CA ASP A 152 4.99 -13.44 26.53
C ASP A 152 3.67 -12.84 26.03
N ILE A 153 2.64 -13.68 25.89
CA ILE A 153 1.33 -13.28 25.41
C ILE A 153 0.40 -12.71 26.50
N THR A 154 0.86 -12.61 27.75
CA THR A 154 0.03 -12.13 28.87
C THR A 154 -0.02 -10.60 29.00
N ALA A 155 0.84 -9.87 28.26
CA ALA A 155 0.95 -8.42 28.35
C ALA A 155 1.30 -7.76 26.99
N LEU A 156 0.66 -8.22 25.91
CA LEU A 156 0.88 -7.66 24.57
C LEU A 156 0.17 -6.33 24.40
N VAL A 157 0.80 -5.40 23.66
CA VAL A 157 0.28 -4.05 23.42
C VAL A 157 -0.20 -3.94 21.96
N PRO A 158 -1.52 -3.98 21.69
CA PRO A 158 -2.06 -3.82 20.36
C PRO A 158 -2.15 -2.35 19.94
N SER A 159 -1.70 -2.06 18.73
CA SER A 159 -2.06 -0.86 17.98
C SER A 159 -3.20 -1.21 17.02
N VAL A 160 -4.32 -0.47 17.09
CA VAL A 160 -5.54 -0.79 16.34
C VAL A 160 -5.96 0.43 15.53
N GLU A 161 -6.08 0.24 14.22
CA GLU A 161 -6.69 1.22 13.32
C GLU A 161 -8.10 0.77 12.98
N PHE A 162 -9.04 1.70 13.10
CA PHE A 162 -10.47 1.42 12.91
C PHE A 162 -11.18 2.59 12.25
N SER A 163 -12.44 2.41 11.90
CA SER A 163 -13.25 3.39 11.17
C SER A 163 -13.22 4.77 11.79
N GLU A 164 -13.07 5.79 10.94
CA GLU A 164 -13.02 7.19 11.35
C GLU A 164 -14.28 7.60 12.13
N GLY A 165 -14.08 8.24 13.28
CA GLY A 165 -15.17 8.64 14.17
C GLY A 165 -15.67 7.54 15.09
N ALA A 166 -15.20 6.29 14.95
CA ALA A 166 -15.56 5.19 15.82
C ALA A 166 -14.79 5.23 17.16
N VAL A 167 -15.28 4.44 18.12
CA VAL A 167 -14.61 4.13 19.39
C VAL A 167 -14.36 2.64 19.44
N CYS A 168 -13.14 2.25 19.84
CA CYS A 168 -12.74 0.86 19.98
C CYS A 168 -12.44 0.52 21.43
N GLN A 169 -12.93 -0.61 21.93
CA GLN A 169 -12.66 -1.15 23.25
C GLN A 169 -12.28 -2.65 23.15
N PRO A 170 -11.19 -3.12 23.78
CA PRO A 170 -10.18 -2.35 24.57
C PRO A 170 -9.52 -1.24 23.76
N LEU A 171 -8.95 -0.24 24.48
CA LEU A 171 -8.29 0.90 23.81
C LEU A 171 -7.00 0.46 23.10
N SER A 172 -6.73 1.05 21.95
CA SER A 172 -5.44 0.94 21.26
C SER A 172 -4.30 1.41 22.16
N GLY A 173 -3.15 0.71 22.14
CA GLY A 173 -1.98 1.02 22.96
C GLY A 173 -2.06 0.57 24.41
N VAL A 174 -3.09 -0.17 24.82
CA VAL A 174 -3.23 -0.70 26.19
C VAL A 174 -2.93 -2.19 26.20
N ALA A 175 -2.02 -2.62 27.08
CA ALA A 175 -1.63 -4.03 27.22
C ALA A 175 -2.84 -4.93 27.53
N GLN A 176 -2.90 -6.09 26.88
CA GLN A 176 -3.92 -7.11 27.05
C GLN A 176 -3.30 -8.49 27.27
N ASP A 177 -4.00 -9.33 28.02
CA ASP A 177 -3.67 -10.75 28.20
C ASP A 177 -4.38 -11.57 27.12
N PHE A 178 -3.61 -12.17 26.22
CA PHE A 178 -4.11 -13.01 25.13
C PHE A 178 -3.95 -14.51 25.38
N THR A 179 -3.80 -14.95 26.62
CA THR A 179 -3.89 -16.39 26.95
C THR A 179 -5.26 -17.00 26.57
N ASN A 180 -6.28 -16.14 26.48
CA ASN A 180 -7.59 -16.45 25.94
C ASN A 180 -7.96 -15.41 24.87
N PRO A 181 -8.88 -15.73 23.96
CA PRO A 181 -9.37 -14.77 22.97
C PRO A 181 -9.89 -13.48 23.63
N VAL A 182 -9.51 -12.33 23.09
CA VAL A 182 -9.95 -11.00 23.56
C VAL A 182 -10.92 -10.42 22.54
N VAL A 183 -12.07 -9.90 23.02
CA VAL A 183 -13.07 -9.28 22.15
C VAL A 183 -12.86 -7.77 22.06
N TYR A 184 -12.64 -7.27 20.86
CA TYR A 184 -12.57 -5.85 20.54
C TYR A 184 -13.92 -5.40 19.96
N THR A 185 -14.54 -4.40 20.59
CA THR A 185 -15.80 -3.82 20.14
C THR A 185 -15.54 -2.45 19.52
N VAL A 186 -15.93 -2.30 18.26
CA VAL A 186 -15.91 -1.02 17.54
C VAL A 186 -17.31 -0.50 17.45
N THR A 187 -17.53 0.77 17.85
CA THR A 187 -18.84 1.43 17.81
C THR A 187 -18.71 2.78 17.10
N ASN A 188 -19.56 3.03 16.11
CA ASN A 188 -19.62 4.27 15.36
C ASN A 188 -21.08 4.63 15.09
N GLY A 189 -21.59 5.65 15.79
CA GLY A 189 -23.01 6.01 15.68
C GLY A 189 -23.94 4.83 15.96
N THR A 190 -24.64 4.38 14.93
CA THR A 190 -25.57 3.23 15.00
C THR A 190 -24.90 1.89 14.68
N ALA A 191 -23.68 1.92 14.09
CA ALA A 191 -22.95 0.71 13.73
C ALA A 191 -22.12 0.17 14.90
N GLN A 192 -22.15 -1.16 15.09
CA GLN A 192 -21.33 -1.85 16.07
C GLN A 192 -20.84 -3.18 15.50
N ALA A 193 -19.55 -3.49 15.72
CA ALA A 193 -18.96 -4.78 15.40
C ALA A 193 -18.08 -5.29 16.54
N GLN A 194 -18.06 -6.61 16.74
CA GLN A 194 -17.20 -7.29 17.69
C GLN A 194 -16.24 -8.19 16.96
N TYR A 195 -14.94 -7.99 17.18
CA TYR A 195 -13.87 -8.82 16.64
C TYR A 195 -13.27 -9.68 17.73
N THR A 196 -13.23 -10.99 17.50
CA THR A 196 -12.55 -11.93 18.40
C THR A 196 -11.07 -12.03 17.97
N VAL A 197 -10.18 -11.57 18.85
CA VAL A 197 -8.74 -11.60 18.61
C VAL A 197 -8.14 -12.84 19.26
N ASN A 198 -7.45 -13.65 18.45
CA ASN A 198 -6.71 -14.82 18.88
C ASN A 198 -5.22 -14.61 18.65
N VAL A 199 -4.39 -14.86 19.65
CA VAL A 199 -2.93 -14.81 19.52
C VAL A 199 -2.38 -16.22 19.72
N PHE A 200 -1.56 -16.68 18.78
CA PHE A 200 -0.92 -17.99 18.82
C PHE A 200 0.59 -17.83 18.85
N ALA A 201 1.21 -18.33 19.91
CA ALA A 201 2.65 -18.52 19.95
C ALA A 201 3.01 -19.77 19.15
N ILE A 202 3.88 -19.64 18.14
CA ILE A 202 4.27 -20.71 17.24
C ILE A 202 5.79 -20.86 17.21
N ASP A 203 6.27 -22.10 17.33
CA ASP A 203 7.69 -22.43 17.23
C ASP A 203 8.08 -22.84 15.80
N LYS A 204 7.11 -23.33 15.01
CA LYS A 204 7.28 -23.84 13.66
C LYS A 204 6.43 -23.03 12.69
N PRO A 205 7.00 -22.00 12.08
CA PRO A 205 6.28 -21.21 11.08
C PRO A 205 6.02 -22.05 9.82
N ARG A 206 4.90 -21.77 9.15
CA ARG A 206 4.59 -22.34 7.84
C ARG A 206 5.17 -21.51 6.70
N ALA A 207 5.41 -20.25 6.94
CA ALA A 207 6.08 -19.33 6.03
C ALA A 207 6.99 -18.38 6.81
N VAL A 208 8.11 -17.98 6.22
CA VAL A 208 9.08 -17.07 6.81
C VAL A 208 9.40 -15.97 5.84
N PHE A 209 9.27 -14.70 6.29
CA PHE A 209 9.93 -13.57 5.63
C PHE A 209 11.33 -13.45 6.20
N VAL A 210 12.35 -13.53 5.35
CA VAL A 210 13.73 -13.41 5.82
C VAL A 210 14.30 -12.03 5.49
N GLY A 211 14.98 -11.43 6.45
CA GLY A 211 15.61 -10.12 6.31
C GLY A 211 17.05 -10.06 6.83
N ASN A 212 17.72 -8.96 6.54
CA ASN A 212 19.12 -8.72 6.87
C ASN A 212 19.35 -8.06 8.23
N VAL A 213 18.29 -7.78 8.96
CA VAL A 213 18.29 -7.06 10.25
C VAL A 213 17.62 -7.90 11.34
N PRO A 214 17.90 -7.66 12.63
CA PRO A 214 17.34 -8.47 13.72
C PRO A 214 15.81 -8.46 13.81
N THR A 215 15.16 -7.35 13.46
CA THR A 215 13.69 -7.21 13.54
C THR A 215 13.13 -6.59 12.26
N MET A 216 11.88 -6.90 11.94
CA MET A 216 11.22 -6.33 10.76
C MET A 216 11.12 -4.79 10.79
N ASN A 217 11.12 -4.18 11.98
CA ASN A 217 11.04 -2.72 12.10
C ASN A 217 12.31 -1.99 11.63
N GLU A 218 13.42 -2.72 11.56
CA GLU A 218 14.70 -2.20 11.07
C GLU A 218 14.91 -2.44 9.56
N LEU A 219 13.98 -3.14 8.90
CA LEU A 219 14.00 -3.30 7.43
C LEU A 219 13.89 -1.93 6.74
N ASP A 220 14.44 -1.84 5.53
CA ASP A 220 14.14 -0.72 4.66
C ASP A 220 12.62 -0.62 4.40
N PRO A 221 12.09 0.57 4.03
CA PRO A 221 10.66 0.78 3.90
C PRO A 221 9.98 -0.19 2.94
N GLU A 222 10.61 -0.53 1.82
CA GLU A 222 10.02 -1.42 0.81
C GLU A 222 9.95 -2.88 1.33
N ALA A 223 11.04 -3.40 1.88
CA ALA A 223 11.06 -4.75 2.47
C ALA A 223 10.13 -4.85 3.69
N LYS A 224 9.99 -3.76 4.46
CA LYS A 224 9.07 -3.69 5.60
C LYS A 224 7.62 -3.80 5.16
N GLU A 225 7.20 -3.10 4.10
CA GLU A 225 5.85 -3.22 3.56
C GLU A 225 5.57 -4.63 3.04
N ALA A 226 6.51 -5.22 2.29
CA ALA A 226 6.40 -6.61 1.84
C ALA A 226 6.24 -7.59 3.02
N CYS A 227 7.06 -7.46 4.06
CA CYS A 227 6.98 -8.27 5.27
C CYS A 227 5.64 -8.06 6.00
N SER A 228 5.21 -6.82 6.18
CA SER A 228 3.94 -6.47 6.83
C SER A 228 2.76 -7.10 6.11
N TRP A 229 2.77 -7.04 4.77
CA TRP A 229 1.74 -7.70 3.97
C TRP A 229 1.73 -9.21 4.21
N MET A 230 2.89 -9.88 4.20
CA MET A 230 2.97 -11.32 4.43
C MET A 230 2.41 -11.70 5.80
N LEU A 231 2.83 -11.01 6.85
CA LEU A 231 2.38 -11.29 8.21
C LEU A 231 0.87 -11.07 8.40
N ALA A 232 0.28 -10.15 7.61
CA ALA A 232 -1.15 -9.85 7.63
C ALA A 232 -2.00 -10.75 6.72
N ASN A 233 -1.40 -11.54 5.81
CA ASN A 233 -2.15 -12.28 4.79
C ASN A 233 -1.81 -13.80 4.74
N VAL A 234 -0.70 -14.21 5.35
CA VAL A 234 -0.23 -15.60 5.30
C VAL A 234 -0.26 -16.22 6.69
N GLU A 235 -1.10 -17.23 6.87
CA GLU A 235 -1.24 -17.92 8.17
C GLU A 235 0.05 -18.57 8.64
N LYS A 236 0.31 -18.52 9.94
CA LYS A 236 1.50 -19.07 10.60
C LYS A 236 2.80 -18.58 9.97
N SER A 237 2.82 -17.30 9.57
CA SER A 237 4.01 -16.63 9.06
C SER A 237 4.75 -15.90 10.18
N LEU A 238 6.07 -15.87 10.10
CA LEU A 238 6.95 -15.11 10.99
C LEU A 238 8.02 -14.38 10.19
N TYR A 239 8.56 -13.32 10.79
CA TYR A 239 9.83 -12.73 10.38
C TYR A 239 10.99 -13.48 11.05
N ALA A 240 12.06 -13.72 10.31
CA ALA A 240 13.34 -14.18 10.84
C ALA A 240 14.49 -13.42 10.16
N SER A 241 15.56 -13.17 10.89
CA SER A 241 16.79 -12.64 10.27
C SER A 241 17.59 -13.78 9.62
N PHE A 242 18.48 -13.44 8.67
CA PHE A 242 19.44 -14.42 8.16
C PHE A 242 20.33 -14.99 9.26
N ALA A 243 20.61 -14.24 10.32
CA ALA A 243 21.34 -14.73 11.47
C ALA A 243 20.55 -15.83 12.22
N ASP A 244 19.23 -15.70 12.33
CA ASP A 244 18.37 -16.73 12.91
C ASP A 244 18.38 -18.02 12.08
N ILE A 245 18.38 -17.87 10.75
CA ILE A 245 18.52 -19.01 9.82
C ILE A 245 19.90 -19.67 9.98
N GLN A 246 20.97 -18.88 9.98
CA GLN A 246 22.35 -19.38 10.13
C GLN A 246 22.57 -20.09 11.46
N MET A 247 22.03 -19.55 12.54
CA MET A 247 22.15 -20.11 13.90
C MET A 247 21.11 -21.20 14.21
N GLU A 248 20.19 -21.47 13.27
CA GLU A 248 19.10 -22.44 13.43
C GLU A 248 18.21 -22.17 14.67
N THR A 249 18.00 -20.87 14.98
CA THR A 249 17.13 -20.45 16.09
C THR A 249 15.65 -20.47 15.72
N VAL A 250 15.33 -20.55 14.44
CA VAL A 250 13.98 -20.74 13.92
C VAL A 250 13.83 -22.16 13.33
N ASP A 251 12.83 -22.90 13.77
CA ASP A 251 12.57 -24.25 13.30
C ASP A 251 11.81 -24.23 11.95
N LEU A 252 12.53 -24.48 10.87
CA LEU A 252 11.99 -24.51 9.51
C LEU A 252 11.38 -25.86 9.10
N SER A 253 11.28 -26.85 10.01
CA SER A 253 10.82 -28.21 9.66
C SER A 253 9.41 -28.28 9.08
N GLU A 254 8.54 -27.31 9.39
CA GLU A 254 7.19 -27.20 8.83
C GLU A 254 7.05 -26.03 7.84
N CYS A 255 8.12 -25.26 7.65
CA CYS A 255 8.12 -24.11 6.73
C CYS A 255 7.99 -24.60 5.28
N LYS A 256 7.01 -24.05 4.57
CA LYS A 256 6.74 -24.38 3.16
C LYS A 256 7.40 -23.41 2.21
N VAL A 257 7.48 -22.13 2.60
CA VAL A 257 8.05 -21.08 1.75
C VAL A 257 8.81 -20.05 2.57
N ILE A 258 9.99 -19.71 2.11
CA ILE A 258 10.75 -18.53 2.56
C ILE A 258 10.61 -17.47 1.49
N TRP A 259 10.15 -16.28 1.89
CA TRP A 259 10.15 -15.10 1.03
C TRP A 259 11.28 -14.16 1.43
N TRP A 260 12.11 -13.79 0.48
CA TRP A 260 13.08 -12.71 0.60
C TRP A 260 12.82 -11.66 -0.46
N HIS A 261 12.49 -10.45 -0.01
CA HIS A 261 12.40 -9.26 -0.83
C HIS A 261 13.64 -8.41 -0.54
N PHE A 262 14.52 -8.26 -1.53
CA PHE A 262 15.80 -7.58 -1.34
C PHE A 262 15.88 -6.34 -2.20
N HIS A 263 15.57 -5.20 -1.59
CA HIS A 263 15.85 -3.87 -2.12
C HIS A 263 17.27 -3.43 -1.72
N TYR A 264 17.97 -2.74 -2.60
CA TYR A 264 19.28 -2.16 -2.32
C TYR A 264 19.54 -0.95 -3.22
N ASP A 265 19.83 0.21 -2.61
CA ASP A 265 20.20 1.44 -3.30
C ASP A 265 21.50 1.26 -4.08
N GLY A 266 21.55 1.75 -5.33
CA GLY A 266 22.73 1.68 -6.19
C GLY A 266 22.92 0.33 -6.89
N GLY A 267 22.02 -0.62 -6.70
CA GLY A 267 22.00 -1.89 -7.42
C GLY A 267 22.92 -2.97 -6.87
N VAL A 268 22.70 -4.19 -7.32
CA VAL A 268 23.52 -5.39 -7.03
C VAL A 268 23.77 -6.11 -8.34
N ASP A 269 24.86 -5.77 -9.01
CA ASP A 269 25.19 -6.27 -10.34
C ASP A 269 26.11 -7.49 -10.25
N GLY A 270 25.53 -8.64 -10.58
CA GLY A 270 26.23 -9.90 -10.71
C GLY A 270 26.68 -10.55 -9.39
N HIS A 271 27.41 -11.64 -9.57
CA HIS A 271 27.83 -12.56 -8.52
C HIS A 271 28.67 -11.89 -7.41
N ASP A 272 29.73 -11.17 -7.77
CA ASP A 272 30.69 -10.61 -6.80
C ASP A 272 30.08 -9.48 -5.97
N GLN A 273 29.21 -8.69 -6.59
CA GLN A 273 28.49 -7.64 -5.86
C GLN A 273 27.49 -8.23 -4.88
N PHE A 274 26.79 -9.30 -5.26
CA PHE A 274 25.86 -9.97 -4.34
C PHE A 274 26.57 -10.49 -3.09
N VAL A 275 27.74 -11.12 -3.24
CA VAL A 275 28.54 -11.58 -2.09
C VAL A 275 28.91 -10.43 -1.15
N THR A 276 29.21 -9.26 -1.72
CA THR A 276 29.59 -8.08 -0.94
C THR A 276 28.41 -7.37 -0.29
N LYS A 277 27.25 -7.31 -0.98
CA LYS A 277 26.08 -6.54 -0.56
C LYS A 277 25.12 -7.35 0.33
N ALA A 278 25.13 -8.68 0.19
CA ALA A 278 24.32 -9.61 0.97
C ALA A 278 25.16 -10.68 1.71
N PRO A 279 26.23 -10.30 2.46
CA PRO A 279 27.08 -11.26 3.14
C PRO A 279 26.31 -12.15 4.12
N TYR A 280 25.29 -11.61 4.78
CA TYR A 280 24.40 -12.34 5.68
C TYR A 280 23.68 -13.51 5.00
N ALA A 281 23.27 -13.36 3.73
CA ALA A 281 22.65 -14.45 2.96
C ALA A 281 23.68 -15.51 2.57
N ILE A 282 24.91 -15.09 2.28
CA ILE A 282 26.03 -16.00 2.00
C ILE A 282 26.43 -16.79 3.25
N ASP A 283 26.42 -16.17 4.43
CA ASP A 283 26.69 -16.83 5.70
C ASP A 283 25.65 -17.90 6.03
N ALA A 284 24.38 -17.68 5.68
CA ALA A 284 23.27 -18.61 5.88
C ALA A 284 23.06 -19.60 4.72
N LYS A 285 23.87 -19.54 3.65
CA LYS A 285 23.61 -20.30 2.40
C LYS A 285 23.52 -21.82 2.58
N ASN A 286 24.24 -22.39 3.54
CA ASN A 286 24.23 -23.82 3.77
C ASN A 286 22.89 -24.30 4.37
N GLN A 287 22.33 -23.54 5.31
CA GLN A 287 21.02 -23.79 5.91
C GLN A 287 19.91 -23.60 4.86
N LEU A 288 19.99 -22.53 4.05
CA LEU A 288 19.06 -22.27 2.96
C LEU A 288 19.12 -23.37 1.89
N ARG A 289 20.32 -23.88 1.56
CA ARG A 289 20.50 -25.02 0.67
C ARG A 289 19.84 -26.27 1.25
N THR A 290 20.11 -26.57 2.52
CA THR A 290 19.52 -27.74 3.22
C THR A 290 17.99 -27.64 3.23
N TYR A 291 17.45 -26.45 3.49
CA TYR A 291 16.02 -26.20 3.43
C TYR A 291 15.45 -26.49 2.02
N TYR A 292 16.09 -25.98 0.96
CA TYR A 292 15.71 -26.24 -0.43
C TYR A 292 15.77 -27.74 -0.79
N GLU A 293 16.85 -28.41 -0.44
CA GLU A 293 17.07 -29.82 -0.72
C GLU A 293 16.08 -30.74 0.01
N ASN A 294 15.49 -30.27 1.12
CA ASN A 294 14.43 -30.95 1.87
C ASN A 294 13.01 -30.57 1.43
N GLY A 295 12.87 -29.91 0.28
CA GLY A 295 11.56 -29.60 -0.31
C GLY A 295 11.01 -28.22 0.08
N GLY A 296 11.78 -27.39 0.80
CA GLY A 296 11.41 -26.04 1.12
C GLY A 296 11.45 -25.12 -0.12
N ALA A 297 10.42 -24.33 -0.33
CA ALA A 297 10.30 -23.46 -1.48
C ALA A 297 10.76 -22.03 -1.18
N PHE A 298 11.13 -21.28 -2.23
CA PHE A 298 11.49 -19.87 -2.11
C PHE A 298 10.62 -18.99 -3.01
N PHE A 299 10.25 -17.83 -2.50
CA PHE A 299 9.80 -16.69 -3.27
C PHE A 299 10.87 -15.60 -3.16
N LEU A 300 11.54 -15.29 -4.27
CA LEU A 300 12.68 -14.37 -4.31
C LEU A 300 12.35 -13.19 -5.19
N THR A 301 12.45 -12.00 -4.63
CA THR A 301 12.04 -10.79 -5.35
C THR A 301 13.14 -9.73 -5.33
N ARG A 302 13.21 -8.94 -6.37
CA ARG A 302 14.27 -7.95 -6.59
C ARG A 302 15.65 -8.62 -6.63
N TYR A 303 16.65 -8.11 -5.93
CA TYR A 303 18.01 -8.66 -5.89
C TYR A 303 18.14 -9.99 -5.16
N ALA A 304 17.10 -10.41 -4.39
CA ALA A 304 17.06 -11.75 -3.79
C ALA A 304 17.14 -12.86 -4.85
N THR A 305 16.77 -12.55 -6.10
CA THR A 305 16.82 -13.47 -7.25
C THR A 305 18.23 -13.95 -7.63
N ASN A 306 19.28 -13.40 -7.01
CA ASN A 306 20.65 -13.90 -7.10
C ASN A 306 20.88 -15.17 -6.26
N LEU A 307 20.09 -15.40 -5.21
CA LEU A 307 20.30 -16.49 -4.23
C LEU A 307 20.41 -17.90 -4.85
N PRO A 308 19.63 -18.28 -5.88
CA PRO A 308 19.66 -19.62 -6.46
C PRO A 308 21.06 -20.08 -6.88
N SER A 309 21.93 -19.18 -7.36
CA SER A 309 23.31 -19.47 -7.71
C SER A 309 24.14 -19.95 -6.51
N PHE A 310 23.87 -19.41 -5.32
CA PHE A 310 24.66 -19.69 -4.11
C PHE A 310 24.18 -20.90 -3.30
N ILE A 311 22.93 -21.31 -3.50
CA ILE A 311 22.35 -22.46 -2.79
C ILE A 311 22.34 -23.75 -3.62
N GLY A 312 22.99 -23.75 -4.79
CA GLY A 312 23.18 -24.94 -5.62
C GLY A 312 22.00 -25.30 -6.50
N VAL A 313 21.13 -24.33 -6.82
CA VAL A 313 20.02 -24.50 -7.80
C VAL A 313 20.57 -24.37 -9.21
N THR A 314 21.43 -23.39 -9.42
CA THR A 314 22.14 -23.14 -10.67
C THR A 314 23.66 -23.28 -10.45
N GLY A 315 24.48 -22.98 -11.46
CA GLY A 315 25.92 -22.91 -11.27
C GLY A 315 26.31 -21.72 -10.38
N ASP A 316 27.37 -21.86 -9.61
CA ASP A 316 27.94 -20.79 -8.79
C ASP A 316 28.94 -19.98 -9.64
N ASP A 317 28.43 -19.20 -10.57
CA ASP A 317 29.22 -18.36 -11.48
C ASP A 317 28.44 -17.12 -11.93
N GLU A 318 29.15 -16.16 -12.52
CA GLU A 318 28.60 -14.90 -13.01
C GLU A 318 27.48 -15.06 -14.07
N TRP A 319 27.44 -16.17 -14.79
CA TRP A 319 26.44 -16.44 -15.83
C TRP A 319 25.12 -16.95 -15.26
N THR A 320 25.08 -17.37 -14.01
CA THR A 320 23.91 -17.95 -13.37
C THR A 320 23.29 -17.02 -12.32
N THR A 321 23.81 -15.81 -12.20
CA THR A 321 23.21 -14.68 -11.48
C THR A 321 22.70 -13.64 -12.47
N PRO A 322 21.70 -12.83 -12.11
CA PRO A 322 21.28 -11.69 -12.93
C PRO A 322 22.47 -10.78 -13.29
N ASN A 323 22.56 -10.41 -14.55
CA ASN A 323 23.72 -9.72 -15.14
C ASN A 323 23.39 -8.35 -15.74
N ASN A 324 22.17 -7.88 -15.56
CA ASN A 324 21.73 -6.55 -15.94
C ASN A 324 20.91 -5.97 -14.78
N CYS A 325 21.62 -5.41 -13.83
CA CYS A 325 21.04 -4.99 -12.56
C CYS A 325 21.35 -3.53 -12.29
N TRP A 326 20.36 -2.78 -11.87
CA TRP A 326 20.52 -1.40 -11.42
C TRP A 326 19.54 -1.10 -10.30
N GLY A 327 19.82 -0.05 -9.54
CA GLY A 327 18.97 0.44 -8.48
C GLY A 327 18.91 1.96 -8.47
N GLN A 328 17.92 2.49 -7.79
CA GLN A 328 17.75 3.89 -7.53
C GLN A 328 17.60 4.10 -6.03
N ASN A 329 18.24 5.15 -5.51
CA ASN A 329 18.11 5.53 -4.13
C ASN A 329 16.67 5.92 -3.83
N GLU A 330 16.11 5.46 -2.70
CA GLU A 330 14.73 5.79 -2.29
C GLU A 330 14.47 7.30 -2.23
N ALA A 331 15.47 8.10 -1.80
CA ALA A 331 15.35 9.55 -1.76
C ALA A 331 15.20 10.18 -3.16
N ASP A 332 15.66 9.47 -4.18
CA ASP A 332 15.61 9.90 -5.58
C ASP A 332 14.55 9.14 -6.38
N ALA A 333 13.71 8.33 -5.73
CA ALA A 333 12.65 7.57 -6.37
C ALA A 333 11.71 8.49 -7.17
N GLU A 334 11.49 8.13 -8.43
CA GLU A 334 10.67 8.92 -9.34
C GLU A 334 9.18 8.60 -9.17
N LEU A 335 8.36 9.63 -9.31
CA LEU A 335 6.93 9.45 -9.42
C LEU A 335 6.59 8.83 -10.79
N CYS A 336 5.93 7.70 -10.81
CA CYS A 336 5.50 7.03 -12.04
C CYS A 336 4.50 7.91 -12.81
N GLY A 337 4.84 8.27 -14.05
CA GLY A 337 3.97 9.07 -14.93
C GLY A 337 2.89 8.27 -15.65
N GLY A 338 2.93 6.95 -15.55
CA GLY A 338 2.00 6.01 -16.18
C GLY A 338 2.21 4.61 -15.62
N PRO A 339 1.38 3.63 -15.99
CA PRO A 339 1.54 2.27 -15.50
C PRO A 339 2.86 1.66 -15.99
N TRP A 340 3.57 0.97 -15.08
CA TRP A 340 4.72 0.14 -15.41
C TRP A 340 4.32 -1.31 -15.55
N ASP A 341 4.93 -1.98 -16.55
CA ASP A 341 4.63 -3.35 -16.88
C ASP A 341 5.86 -4.16 -17.33
N PHE A 342 5.69 -5.46 -17.33
CA PHE A 342 6.50 -6.40 -18.09
C PHE A 342 5.57 -7.36 -18.85
N LYS A 343 6.09 -8.14 -19.79
CA LYS A 343 5.28 -9.05 -20.60
C LYS A 343 5.30 -10.46 -20.00
N MET A 344 4.13 -11.11 -19.94
CA MET A 344 4.08 -12.55 -19.73
C MET A 344 4.81 -13.24 -20.88
N TYR A 345 5.65 -14.21 -20.58
CA TYR A 345 6.38 -14.94 -21.60
C TYR A 345 5.42 -15.78 -22.48
N ALA A 346 5.74 -15.91 -23.76
CA ALA A 346 4.91 -16.66 -24.69
C ALA A 346 4.71 -18.12 -24.24
N GLY A 347 3.46 -18.54 -24.11
CA GLY A 347 3.08 -19.86 -23.60
C GLY A 347 2.94 -19.95 -22.06
N GLN A 348 3.24 -18.87 -21.32
CA GLN A 348 3.12 -18.80 -19.85
C GLN A 348 1.97 -17.89 -19.37
N THR A 349 1.13 -17.39 -20.26
CA THR A 349 -0.01 -16.53 -19.88
C THR A 349 -1.04 -17.24 -18.98
N GLY A 350 -1.07 -18.57 -18.99
CA GLY A 350 -1.90 -19.39 -18.09
C GLY A 350 -1.26 -19.76 -16.76
N HIS A 351 -0.05 -19.28 -16.49
CA HIS A 351 0.65 -19.64 -15.25
C HIS A 351 -0.13 -19.15 -14.02
N PRO A 352 -0.16 -19.92 -12.91
CA PRO A 352 -0.89 -19.57 -11.68
C PRO A 352 -0.54 -18.17 -11.14
N LEU A 353 0.69 -17.73 -11.31
CA LEU A 353 1.15 -16.39 -10.87
C LEU A 353 0.30 -15.24 -11.43
N TRP A 354 -0.21 -15.39 -12.65
CA TRP A 354 -0.90 -14.34 -13.38
C TRP A 354 -2.42 -14.36 -13.25
N GLN A 355 -2.95 -15.25 -12.39
CA GLN A 355 -4.40 -15.39 -12.24
C GLN A 355 -5.00 -14.22 -11.45
N GLY A 356 -6.13 -13.69 -11.93
CA GLY A 356 -6.89 -12.65 -11.23
C GLY A 356 -6.28 -11.26 -11.25
N LEU A 357 -5.25 -11.04 -12.08
CA LEU A 357 -4.65 -9.70 -12.23
C LEU A 357 -5.64 -8.71 -12.83
N VAL A 358 -5.56 -7.47 -12.37
CA VAL A 358 -6.24 -6.35 -13.02
C VAL A 358 -5.55 -6.07 -14.35
N ALA A 359 -6.27 -6.27 -15.42
CA ALA A 359 -5.76 -6.07 -16.78
C ALA A 359 -5.69 -4.57 -17.15
N GLY A 360 -4.63 -4.21 -17.89
CA GLY A 360 -4.51 -2.96 -18.62
C GLY A 360 -4.89 -3.12 -20.10
N ASP A 361 -4.35 -2.25 -20.94
CA ASP A 361 -4.65 -2.24 -22.38
C ASP A 361 -4.06 -3.44 -23.13
N ASP A 362 -2.90 -3.96 -22.69
CA ASP A 362 -2.31 -5.18 -23.22
C ASP A 362 -2.64 -6.37 -22.32
N PRO A 363 -3.42 -7.36 -22.78
CA PRO A 363 -3.80 -8.51 -21.96
C PRO A 363 -2.63 -9.44 -21.62
N ASN A 364 -1.48 -9.29 -22.30
CA ASN A 364 -0.28 -10.08 -22.02
C ASN A 364 0.72 -9.32 -21.12
N ALA A 365 0.42 -8.10 -20.73
CA ALA A 365 1.24 -7.32 -19.82
C ALA A 365 0.81 -7.53 -18.36
N VAL A 366 1.80 -7.55 -17.48
CA VAL A 366 1.64 -7.56 -16.03
C VAL A 366 1.89 -6.15 -15.52
N TYR A 367 0.82 -5.38 -15.40
CA TYR A 367 0.90 -4.03 -14.84
C TYR A 367 1.00 -4.13 -13.32
N THR A 368 1.96 -3.43 -12.71
CA THR A 368 2.21 -3.49 -11.24
C THR A 368 2.26 -2.13 -10.57
N THR A 369 2.39 -1.05 -11.33
CA THR A 369 2.39 0.31 -10.79
C THR A 369 1.42 1.20 -11.55
N ASP A 370 0.85 2.17 -10.86
CA ASP A 370 -0.05 3.18 -11.40
C ASP A 370 0.63 4.53 -11.55
N ALA A 371 0.08 5.41 -12.39
CA ALA A 371 0.50 6.79 -12.45
C ALA A 371 0.40 7.45 -11.07
N GLY A 372 1.43 8.19 -10.69
CA GLY A 372 1.50 8.80 -9.37
C GLY A 372 2.05 7.89 -8.27
N TYR A 373 2.42 6.66 -8.57
CA TYR A 373 3.10 5.76 -7.65
C TYR A 373 4.62 5.93 -7.73
N HIS A 374 5.30 5.93 -6.58
CA HIS A 374 6.76 5.95 -6.56
C HIS A 374 7.32 4.57 -6.89
N ILE A 375 8.43 4.55 -7.61
CA ILE A 375 9.16 3.34 -7.95
C ILE A 375 10.63 3.51 -7.58
N THR A 376 11.22 2.47 -7.02
CA THR A 376 12.64 2.47 -6.64
C THR A 376 13.55 1.96 -7.75
N ASN A 377 12.98 1.37 -8.81
CA ASN A 377 13.68 0.84 -9.98
C ASN A 377 14.82 -0.14 -9.64
N SER A 378 14.72 -0.84 -8.51
CA SER A 378 15.68 -1.89 -8.11
C SER A 378 15.45 -3.15 -8.92
N THR A 379 16.07 -3.23 -10.10
CA THR A 379 15.87 -4.30 -11.07
C THR A 379 17.03 -5.29 -11.06
N ALA A 380 16.73 -6.59 -11.03
CA ALA A 380 17.63 -7.69 -11.24
C ALA A 380 17.09 -8.57 -12.36
N GLN A 381 17.72 -8.55 -13.53
CA GLN A 381 17.26 -9.27 -14.72
C GLN A 381 18.41 -9.93 -15.45
N TYR A 382 18.11 -10.90 -16.29
CA TYR A 382 19.09 -11.48 -17.19
C TYR A 382 18.98 -10.82 -18.57
N HIS A 383 20.07 -10.22 -19.01
CA HIS A 383 20.16 -9.62 -20.33
C HIS A 383 20.10 -10.69 -21.42
N ILE A 384 19.28 -10.45 -22.45
CA ILE A 384 19.19 -11.29 -23.63
C ILE A 384 19.74 -10.49 -24.82
N GLY A 385 20.95 -10.83 -25.22
CA GLY A 385 21.75 -10.17 -26.22
C GLY A 385 23.23 -10.38 -25.94
N THR A 386 24.07 -10.22 -26.92
CA THR A 386 25.51 -10.49 -26.80
C THR A 386 26.36 -9.25 -26.49
N ASP A 387 25.72 -8.08 -26.42
CA ASP A 387 26.36 -6.78 -26.34
C ASP A 387 26.91 -6.45 -24.94
N TRP A 388 26.35 -7.04 -23.85
CA TRP A 388 26.79 -6.82 -22.48
C TRP A 388 27.09 -8.12 -21.72
N GLY A 389 27.57 -9.16 -22.43
CA GLY A 389 27.82 -10.45 -21.81
C GLY A 389 26.55 -11.21 -21.41
N GLY A 390 25.40 -10.85 -22.04
CA GLY A 390 24.14 -11.55 -21.86
C GLY A 390 24.05 -12.87 -22.63
N TYR A 391 22.91 -13.48 -22.58
CA TYR A 391 22.63 -14.74 -23.30
C TYR A 391 22.25 -14.46 -24.75
N ASP A 392 22.66 -15.34 -25.69
CA ASP A 392 22.32 -15.22 -27.10
C ASP A 392 20.79 -15.19 -27.37
N ASN A 393 20.04 -15.94 -26.57
CA ASN A 393 18.57 -16.03 -26.63
C ASN A 393 18.01 -16.69 -25.37
N HIS A 394 16.68 -16.67 -25.25
CA HIS A 394 15.94 -17.26 -24.13
C HIS A 394 16.24 -18.77 -23.94
N ALA A 395 16.35 -19.55 -25.03
CA ALA A 395 16.65 -20.97 -24.93
C ALA A 395 18.07 -21.24 -24.38
N ALA A 396 19.04 -20.39 -24.69
CA ALA A 396 20.38 -20.47 -24.12
C ALA A 396 20.37 -20.19 -22.62
N TRP A 397 19.56 -19.22 -22.18
CA TRP A 397 19.36 -18.95 -20.77
C TRP A 397 18.75 -20.13 -20.02
N GLU A 398 17.64 -20.70 -20.54
CA GLU A 398 16.98 -21.87 -19.93
C GLU A 398 17.92 -23.08 -19.88
N ALA A 399 18.68 -23.32 -20.94
CA ALA A 399 19.63 -24.44 -21.00
C ALA A 399 20.79 -24.27 -19.99
N ARG A 400 21.24 -23.04 -19.73
CA ARG A 400 22.35 -22.76 -18.79
C ARG A 400 21.88 -22.77 -17.33
N THR A 401 20.76 -22.15 -17.05
CA THR A 401 20.26 -21.95 -15.67
C THR A 401 19.36 -23.07 -15.17
N GLY A 402 18.74 -23.82 -16.06
CA GLY A 402 17.67 -24.80 -15.74
C GLY A 402 16.36 -24.16 -15.35
N GLY A 403 16.25 -22.83 -15.41
CA GLY A 403 15.04 -22.07 -15.13
C GLY A 403 14.02 -22.12 -16.24
N LYS A 404 12.79 -21.72 -15.95
CA LYS A 404 11.72 -21.50 -16.93
C LYS A 404 11.32 -20.02 -16.89
N ILE A 405 11.26 -19.40 -18.05
CA ILE A 405 10.89 -17.99 -18.17
C ILE A 405 9.39 -17.84 -17.98
N LEU A 406 8.98 -16.93 -17.08
CA LEU A 406 7.59 -16.55 -16.83
C LEU A 406 7.25 -15.17 -17.37
N GLY A 407 8.22 -14.23 -17.36
CA GLY A 407 8.02 -12.86 -17.81
C GLY A 407 9.30 -12.23 -18.34
N VAL A 408 9.13 -11.29 -19.28
CA VAL A 408 10.22 -10.57 -19.97
C VAL A 408 9.97 -9.07 -19.93
N GLY A 409 11.03 -8.30 -19.81
CA GLY A 409 11.01 -6.85 -19.94
C GLY A 409 10.74 -6.40 -21.38
N GLY A 410 10.58 -5.09 -21.57
CA GLY A 410 10.36 -4.50 -22.90
C GLY A 410 11.53 -4.68 -23.86
N ASP A 411 12.73 -4.87 -23.34
CA ASP A 411 13.98 -5.17 -24.06
C ASP A 411 14.20 -6.68 -24.31
N GLY A 412 13.29 -7.53 -23.83
CA GLY A 412 13.39 -8.99 -23.92
C GLY A 412 14.21 -9.64 -22.79
N SER A 413 14.74 -8.87 -21.83
CA SER A 413 15.42 -9.41 -20.66
C SER A 413 14.48 -10.27 -19.81
N VAL A 414 15.03 -11.33 -19.19
CA VAL A 414 14.25 -12.21 -18.30
C VAL A 414 14.10 -11.51 -16.96
N VAL A 415 12.87 -11.17 -16.58
CA VAL A 415 12.54 -10.42 -15.34
C VAL A 415 11.71 -11.22 -14.36
N ALA A 416 11.03 -12.29 -14.80
CA ALA A 416 10.34 -13.23 -13.93
C ALA A 416 10.58 -14.66 -14.43
N TRP A 417 10.91 -15.58 -13.52
CA TRP A 417 11.21 -16.96 -13.84
C TRP A 417 10.95 -17.90 -12.65
N GLU A 418 11.00 -19.20 -12.91
CA GLU A 418 10.91 -20.21 -11.88
C GLU A 418 11.94 -21.32 -12.05
N TYR A 419 12.26 -21.97 -10.94
CA TYR A 419 12.87 -23.29 -10.90
C TYR A 419 11.83 -24.23 -10.32
N PRO A 420 11.19 -25.10 -11.13
CA PRO A 420 10.15 -25.99 -10.66
C PRO A 420 10.66 -27.00 -9.62
N ALA A 421 9.82 -27.36 -8.66
CA ALA A 421 10.13 -28.42 -7.71
C ALA A 421 10.44 -29.73 -8.45
N HIS A 422 11.51 -30.42 -8.05
CA HIS A 422 11.96 -31.67 -8.66
C HIS A 422 12.77 -32.52 -7.68
N ASP A 423 12.75 -33.82 -7.83
CA ASP A 423 13.57 -34.76 -7.07
C ASP A 423 13.55 -34.55 -5.55
N GLY A 424 12.39 -34.15 -5.00
CA GLY A 424 12.21 -33.86 -3.57
C GLY A 424 12.71 -32.49 -3.13
N LYS A 425 13.28 -31.69 -4.04
CA LYS A 425 13.67 -30.29 -3.79
C LYS A 425 12.51 -29.33 -3.98
N GLY A 426 12.55 -28.19 -3.29
CA GLY A 426 11.54 -27.15 -3.36
C GLY A 426 11.49 -26.41 -4.69
N GLY A 427 10.37 -25.75 -4.96
CA GLY A 427 10.24 -24.83 -6.08
C GLY A 427 10.76 -23.44 -5.72
N ILE A 428 11.20 -22.67 -6.72
CA ILE A 428 11.58 -21.28 -6.55
C ILE A 428 10.86 -20.42 -7.57
N VAL A 429 10.22 -19.35 -7.12
CA VAL A 429 9.69 -18.30 -8.00
C VAL A 429 10.53 -17.05 -7.80
N CYS A 430 11.00 -16.47 -8.90
CA CYS A 430 11.82 -15.27 -8.95
C CYS A 430 11.10 -14.13 -9.70
N ILE A 431 11.06 -12.95 -9.11
CA ILE A 431 10.62 -11.70 -9.77
C ILE A 431 11.69 -10.65 -9.54
N GLY A 432 12.52 -10.41 -10.55
CA GLY A 432 13.59 -9.40 -10.50
C GLY A 432 13.19 -8.05 -11.08
N SER A 433 11.98 -7.93 -11.64
CA SER A 433 11.50 -6.68 -12.24
C SER A 433 11.40 -5.54 -11.22
N GLY A 434 11.89 -4.37 -11.60
CA GLY A 434 11.69 -3.12 -10.86
C GLY A 434 10.22 -2.70 -10.70
N CYS A 435 9.35 -3.20 -11.58
CA CYS A 435 7.92 -2.95 -11.48
C CYS A 435 7.25 -3.67 -10.28
N TYR A 436 7.87 -4.70 -9.72
CA TYR A 436 7.38 -5.38 -8.52
C TYR A 436 7.83 -4.59 -7.28
N ASP A 437 7.14 -3.50 -7.01
CA ASP A 437 7.50 -2.48 -6.04
C ASP A 437 6.53 -2.46 -4.85
N TRP A 438 7.05 -2.64 -3.63
CA TRP A 438 6.30 -2.59 -2.38
C TRP A 438 6.39 -1.25 -1.68
N TYR A 439 7.02 -0.26 -2.32
CA TYR A 439 7.19 1.04 -1.72
C TYR A 439 5.83 1.73 -1.50
N SER A 440 5.52 2.04 -0.25
CA SER A 440 4.28 2.69 0.15
C SER A 440 4.50 4.17 0.39
N TYR A 441 3.99 5.01 -0.51
CA TYR A 441 3.92 6.45 -0.29
C TYR A 441 2.46 6.89 -0.13
N THR A 442 2.25 7.90 0.71
CA THR A 442 0.99 8.63 0.74
C THR A 442 0.97 9.59 -0.44
N PHE A 443 0.13 9.34 -1.43
CA PHE A 443 0.04 10.15 -2.63
C PHE A 443 -1.00 11.26 -2.49
N GLU A 444 -0.75 12.34 -3.23
CA GLU A 444 -1.69 13.44 -3.40
C GLU A 444 -2.89 13.04 -4.30
N ALA A 445 -3.83 13.99 -4.48
CA ALA A 445 -5.04 13.78 -5.28
C ALA A 445 -4.72 13.26 -6.70
N GLY A 446 -5.27 12.11 -7.07
CA GLY A 446 -5.10 11.48 -8.39
C GLY A 446 -4.37 10.14 -8.37
N TYR A 447 -3.76 9.74 -7.24
CA TYR A 447 -3.24 8.39 -7.09
C TYR A 447 -4.40 7.36 -7.11
N THR A 448 -4.16 6.26 -7.79
CA THR A 448 -5.07 5.12 -7.81
C THR A 448 -4.29 3.84 -7.52
N GLU A 449 -4.86 2.92 -6.78
CA GLU A 449 -4.26 1.61 -6.53
C GLU A 449 -4.68 0.56 -7.59
N LYS A 450 -5.10 1.00 -8.76
CA LYS A 450 -5.69 0.10 -9.77
C LYS A 450 -4.77 -1.04 -10.13
N PHE A 451 -3.53 -0.75 -10.52
CA PHE A 451 -2.54 -1.76 -10.93
C PHE A 451 -1.61 -2.16 -9.79
N HIS A 452 -1.30 -1.26 -8.85
CA HIS A 452 -0.41 -1.57 -7.74
C HIS A 452 -0.90 -2.78 -6.91
N LYS A 453 -2.22 -2.96 -6.78
CA LYS A 453 -2.76 -4.16 -6.12
C LYS A 453 -2.40 -5.48 -6.82
N ASN A 454 -1.93 -5.46 -8.07
CA ASN A 454 -1.42 -6.66 -8.72
C ASN A 454 -0.15 -7.20 -8.02
N VAL A 455 0.62 -6.35 -7.36
CA VAL A 455 1.78 -6.78 -6.55
C VAL A 455 1.32 -7.76 -5.46
N SER A 456 0.30 -7.41 -4.70
CA SER A 456 -0.26 -8.31 -3.67
C SER A 456 -0.97 -9.53 -4.25
N ILE A 457 -1.64 -9.42 -5.41
CA ILE A 457 -2.26 -10.57 -6.10
C ILE A 457 -1.18 -11.56 -6.55
N ILE A 458 -0.10 -11.09 -7.18
CA ILE A 458 1.03 -11.93 -7.61
C ILE A 458 1.67 -12.61 -6.40
N THR A 459 1.86 -11.87 -5.32
CA THR A 459 2.43 -12.40 -4.08
C THR A 459 1.56 -13.51 -3.50
N GLN A 460 0.25 -13.29 -3.37
CA GLN A 460 -0.68 -14.33 -2.91
C GLN A 460 -0.67 -15.55 -3.83
N ASN A 461 -0.62 -15.34 -5.13
CA ASN A 461 -0.55 -16.41 -6.11
C ASN A 461 0.76 -17.21 -5.99
N ALA A 462 1.89 -16.53 -5.73
CA ALA A 462 3.18 -17.18 -5.50
C ALA A 462 3.13 -18.09 -4.26
N PHE A 463 2.59 -17.60 -3.15
CA PHE A 463 2.39 -18.43 -1.94
C PHE A 463 1.49 -19.62 -2.22
N ASN A 464 0.34 -19.41 -2.87
CA ASN A 464 -0.59 -20.49 -3.22
C ASN A 464 0.03 -21.52 -4.17
N TYR A 465 0.93 -21.10 -5.04
CA TYR A 465 1.64 -21.97 -5.98
C TYR A 465 2.73 -22.80 -5.29
N LEU A 466 3.55 -22.15 -4.47
CA LEU A 466 4.72 -22.75 -3.82
C LEU A 466 4.38 -23.63 -2.60
N THR A 467 3.20 -23.48 -2.01
CA THR A 467 2.78 -24.24 -0.81
C THR A 467 1.90 -25.45 -1.10
N LYS A 468 1.69 -25.78 -2.38
CA LYS A 468 0.90 -26.96 -2.83
C LYS A 468 1.65 -28.29 -2.61
#